data_1569c5a107da16ccc92fbb07b43e4f02
#
_entry.id   1569c5a107da16ccc92fbb07b43e4f02
#
_cell.length_a   1.000
_cell.length_b   1.000
_cell.length_c   1.000
_cell.angle_alpha   90.00
_cell.angle_beta   90.00
_cell.angle_gamma   90.00
#
_symmetry.space_group_name_H-M   'P 1'
#
loop_
_entity.id
_entity.type
_entity.pdbx_description
1 polymer ?
#
loop_
_entity_poly.entity_id
_entity_poly.type
_entity_poly.pdbx_seq_one_letter_code
_entity_poly.pdbx_strand_id
1 'polypeptide(L)'
;MSTGVLMYCFDTPDTNYHKLAERCVAQVKKHLQLEITIVTDIDTYKRFKTMGMINYKLVKAQTTNTRSYRGKKIAWYNKERALAYEHSPYDTTILMDCDYFVFSSALLELSKTKFDVLLHDKVKDL
;
A
#
# COMPACT_ATOMS: atom_id res chain seq x y z
N MET A 1 16.96 11.34 -8.49
CA MET A 1 16.31 10.77 -7.29
C MET A 1 15.04 10.05 -7.69
N SER A 2 14.82 8.83 -7.17
CA SER A 2 13.63 8.05 -7.49
C SER A 2 12.47 8.40 -6.56
N THR A 3 11.28 8.41 -7.12
CA THR A 3 10.02 8.56 -6.37
C THR A 3 9.10 7.41 -6.77
N GLY A 4 8.51 6.77 -5.78
CA GLY A 4 7.60 5.66 -6.04
C GLY A 4 6.54 5.49 -4.98
N VAL A 5 5.59 4.62 -5.28
CA VAL A 5 4.50 4.26 -4.38
C VAL A 5 4.81 2.92 -3.73
N LEU A 6 4.70 2.86 -2.44
CA LEU A 6 4.80 1.62 -1.67
C LEU A 6 3.43 1.31 -1.06
N MET A 7 2.94 0.11 -1.28
CA MET A 7 1.71 -0.33 -0.65
C MET A 7 1.85 -1.73 -0.09
N TYR A 8 1.12 -1.99 0.97
CA TYR A 8 1.06 -3.30 1.63
C TYR A 8 -0.27 -3.95 1.30
N CYS A 9 -0.23 -5.18 0.85
CA CYS A 9 -1.42 -5.89 0.44
C CYS A 9 -1.37 -7.35 0.93
N PHE A 10 -2.24 -7.67 1.86
CA PHE A 10 -2.40 -9.02 2.40
C PHE A 10 -3.87 -9.37 2.41
N ASP A 11 -4.25 -10.42 1.68
CA ASP A 11 -5.62 -10.92 1.73
C ASP A 11 -5.92 -11.51 3.10
N THR A 12 -7.15 -11.33 3.53
CA THR A 12 -7.69 -11.95 4.73
C THR A 12 -8.82 -12.90 4.35
N PRO A 13 -9.26 -13.78 5.26
CA PRO A 13 -10.44 -14.61 4.98
C PRO A 13 -11.70 -13.79 4.66
N ASP A 14 -11.76 -12.55 5.14
CA ASP A 14 -12.95 -11.70 4.99
C ASP A 14 -12.86 -10.74 3.81
N THR A 15 -11.67 -10.44 3.30
CA THR A 15 -11.49 -9.39 2.30
C THR A 15 -10.40 -9.76 1.29
N ASN A 16 -10.74 -9.60 0.01
CA ASN A 16 -9.81 -9.77 -1.11
C ASN A 16 -9.09 -8.45 -1.41
N TYR A 17 -8.10 -8.10 -0.59
CA TYR A 17 -7.35 -6.86 -0.75
C TYR A 17 -6.58 -6.79 -2.08
N HIS A 18 -6.21 -7.94 -2.66
CA HIS A 18 -5.53 -7.95 -3.96
C HIS A 18 -6.37 -7.30 -5.06
N LYS A 19 -7.70 -7.46 -5.03
CA LYS A 19 -8.60 -6.80 -6.00
C LYS A 19 -8.63 -5.29 -5.83
N LEU A 20 -8.62 -4.82 -4.59
CA LEU A 20 -8.57 -3.39 -4.28
C LEU A 20 -7.22 -2.80 -4.71
N ALA A 21 -6.14 -3.53 -4.46
CA ALA A 21 -4.80 -3.12 -4.87
C ALA A 21 -4.68 -3.03 -6.40
N GLU A 22 -5.23 -3.98 -7.14
CA GLU A 22 -5.24 -3.93 -8.61
C GLU A 22 -5.90 -2.65 -9.13
N ARG A 23 -7.02 -2.26 -8.52
CA ARG A 23 -7.70 -1.00 -8.87
C ARG A 23 -6.84 0.22 -8.53
N CYS A 24 -6.27 0.23 -7.34
CA CYS A 24 -5.39 1.32 -6.91
C CYS A 24 -4.18 1.47 -7.84
N VAL A 25 -3.55 0.36 -8.20
CA VAL A 25 -2.42 0.34 -9.13
C VAL A 25 -2.80 0.95 -10.48
N ALA A 26 -3.96 0.59 -11.03
CA ALA A 26 -4.42 1.12 -12.30
C ALA A 26 -4.57 2.65 -12.23
N GLN A 27 -5.07 3.17 -11.12
CA GLN A 27 -5.22 4.61 -10.91
C GLN A 27 -3.87 5.32 -10.72
N VAL A 28 -2.94 4.72 -9.98
CA VAL A 28 -1.59 5.27 -9.80
C VAL A 28 -0.89 5.37 -11.16
N LYS A 29 -0.98 4.34 -11.97
CA LYS A 29 -0.39 4.36 -13.32
C LYS A 29 -1.01 5.44 -14.19
N LYS A 30 -2.33 5.61 -14.11
CA LYS A 30 -3.05 6.60 -14.92
C LYS A 30 -2.74 8.03 -14.50
N HIS A 31 -2.76 8.32 -13.20
CA HIS A 31 -2.71 9.69 -12.70
C HIS A 31 -1.32 10.13 -12.24
N LEU A 32 -0.52 9.23 -11.68
CA LEU A 32 0.77 9.56 -11.10
C LEU A 32 1.96 9.13 -11.97
N GLN A 33 1.81 8.06 -12.73
CA GLN A 33 2.87 7.50 -13.58
C GLN A 33 4.16 7.20 -12.81
N LEU A 34 4.02 6.77 -11.56
CA LEU A 34 5.13 6.42 -10.68
C LEU A 34 5.36 4.91 -10.66
N GLU A 35 6.57 4.52 -10.34
CA GLU A 35 6.88 3.12 -10.03
C GLU A 35 6.12 2.68 -8.78
N ILE A 36 5.75 1.41 -8.74
CA ILE A 36 4.96 0.84 -7.66
C ILE A 36 5.66 -0.41 -7.13
N THR A 37 5.79 -0.49 -5.83
CA THR A 37 6.22 -1.70 -5.12
C THR A 37 5.10 -2.15 -4.19
N ILE A 38 4.71 -3.41 -4.32
CA ILE A 38 3.71 -4.02 -3.43
C ILE A 38 4.43 -5.01 -2.51
N VAL A 39 4.33 -4.77 -1.22
CA VAL A 39 4.76 -5.72 -0.19
C VAL A 39 3.60 -6.64 0.13
N THR A 40 3.78 -7.93 -0.07
CA THR A 40 2.70 -8.91 0.03
C THR A 40 3.25 -10.28 0.46
N ASP A 41 2.38 -11.20 0.84
CA ASP A 41 2.77 -12.59 1.08
C ASP A 41 2.61 -13.42 -0.18
N ILE A 42 3.15 -14.65 -0.15
CA ILE A 42 3.15 -15.52 -1.33
C ILE A 42 1.74 -15.92 -1.76
N ASP A 43 0.83 -16.12 -0.80
CA ASP A 43 -0.54 -16.54 -1.11
C ASP A 43 -1.32 -15.42 -1.80
N THR A 44 -1.22 -14.20 -1.31
CA THR A 44 -1.82 -13.02 -1.94
C THR A 44 -1.18 -12.76 -3.30
N TYR A 45 0.15 -12.86 -3.39
CA TYR A 45 0.88 -12.65 -4.63
C TYR A 45 0.37 -13.54 -5.77
N LYS A 46 0.08 -14.80 -5.49
CA LYS A 46 -0.42 -15.74 -6.51
C LYS A 46 -1.79 -15.37 -7.07
N ARG A 47 -2.54 -14.53 -6.37
CA ARG A 47 -3.89 -14.11 -6.79
C ARG A 47 -3.90 -12.86 -7.66
N PHE A 48 -2.78 -12.12 -7.71
CA PHE A 48 -2.69 -10.95 -8.57
C PHE A 48 -2.74 -11.35 -10.04
N LYS A 49 -3.51 -10.61 -10.81
CA LYS A 49 -3.43 -10.68 -12.26
C LYS A 49 -2.11 -10.07 -12.71
N THR A 50 -1.56 -10.57 -13.81
CA THR A 50 -0.35 -10.00 -14.39
C THR A 50 -0.59 -8.54 -14.77
N MET A 51 -0.08 -7.65 -13.96
CA MET A 51 -0.07 -6.21 -14.24
C MET A 51 1.38 -5.82 -14.50
N GLY A 52 1.74 -5.53 -15.73
CA GLY A 52 3.12 -5.20 -16.08
C GLY A 52 3.68 -4.04 -15.24
N MET A 53 5.00 -4.05 -15.00
CA MET A 53 5.77 -2.97 -14.37
C MET A 53 5.44 -2.71 -12.91
N ILE A 54 5.17 -3.76 -12.14
CA ILE A 54 5.03 -3.69 -10.69
C ILE A 54 6.13 -4.52 -10.06
N ASN A 55 6.77 -3.95 -9.05
CA ASN A 55 7.73 -4.65 -8.22
C ASN A 55 7.01 -5.26 -7.02
N TYR A 56 7.27 -6.53 -6.76
CA TYR A 56 6.70 -7.21 -5.59
C TYR A 56 7.81 -7.54 -4.61
N LYS A 57 7.56 -7.28 -3.35
CA LYS A 57 8.42 -7.73 -2.26
C LYS A 57 7.64 -8.72 -1.42
N LEU A 58 8.10 -9.97 -1.42
CA LEU A 58 7.45 -11.04 -0.68
C LEU A 58 7.95 -11.07 0.75
N VAL A 59 7.03 -11.03 1.69
CA VAL A 59 7.31 -11.13 3.11
C VAL A 59 6.40 -12.19 3.72
N LYS A 60 6.78 -12.70 4.90
CA LYS A 60 5.91 -13.58 5.66
C LYS A 60 4.95 -12.73 6.47
N ALA A 61 3.66 -12.80 6.14
CA ALA A 61 2.64 -12.08 6.90
C ALA A 61 2.57 -12.61 8.33
N GLN A 62 2.64 -11.71 9.29
CA GLN A 62 2.52 -12.07 10.70
C GLN A 62 1.11 -11.77 11.19
N THR A 63 0.39 -12.82 11.51
CA THR A 63 -1.02 -12.76 11.95
C THR A 63 -1.14 -12.42 13.43
N THR A 64 -0.49 -11.39 13.91
CA THR A 64 -0.41 -11.20 15.35
C THR A 64 -1.46 -10.29 15.95
N ASN A 65 -2.22 -9.58 15.12
CA ASN A 65 -3.19 -8.63 15.65
C ASN A 65 -4.61 -9.00 15.24
N THR A 66 -5.43 -9.31 16.24
CA THR A 66 -6.86 -9.35 16.05
C THR A 66 -7.44 -8.03 16.53
N ARG A 67 -8.23 -7.39 15.68
CA ARG A 67 -8.97 -6.18 16.02
C ARG A 67 -10.43 -6.55 16.21
N SER A 68 -11.05 -6.05 17.27
CA SER A 68 -12.48 -6.18 17.47
C SER A 68 -13.19 -5.03 16.75
N TYR A 69 -14.07 -5.37 15.82
CA TYR A 69 -14.89 -4.40 15.11
C TYR A 69 -16.33 -4.89 15.07
N ARG A 70 -17.24 -4.10 15.61
CA ARG A 70 -18.68 -4.44 15.72
C ARG A 70 -18.91 -5.84 16.33
N GLY A 71 -18.19 -6.17 17.39
CA GLY A 71 -18.31 -7.45 18.08
C GLY A 71 -17.65 -8.65 17.40
N LYS A 72 -17.01 -8.45 16.24
CA LYS A 72 -16.27 -9.51 15.54
C LYS A 72 -14.77 -9.29 15.68
N LYS A 73 -14.02 -10.38 15.85
CA LYS A 73 -12.57 -10.35 15.78
C LYS A 73 -12.14 -10.44 14.32
N ILE A 74 -11.46 -9.41 13.84
CA ILE A 74 -10.96 -9.32 12.47
C ILE A 74 -9.45 -9.41 12.51
N ALA A 75 -8.87 -10.26 11.64
CA ALA A 75 -7.42 -10.32 11.48
C ALA A 75 -6.92 -9.01 10.87
N TRP A 76 -5.88 -8.42 11.48
CA TRP A 76 -5.32 -7.16 11.06
C TRP A 76 -3.82 -7.30 10.81
N TYR A 77 -3.42 -7.08 9.55
CA TYR A 77 -2.04 -7.20 9.09
C TYR A 77 -1.44 -5.82 8.89
N ASN A 78 -0.98 -5.22 9.97
CA ASN A 78 -0.45 -3.85 9.89
C ASN A 78 0.99 -3.73 10.43
N LYS A 79 1.55 -4.82 10.93
CA LYS A 79 2.86 -4.81 11.58
C LYS A 79 3.99 -4.48 10.60
N GLU A 80 3.90 -5.01 9.39
CA GLU A 80 4.93 -4.82 8.36
C GLU A 80 5.05 -3.37 7.90
N ARG A 81 4.00 -2.58 8.03
CA ARG A 81 4.02 -1.16 7.64
C ARG A 81 5.03 -0.33 8.45
N ALA A 82 5.35 -0.77 9.66
CA ALA A 82 6.38 -0.13 10.47
C ALA A 82 7.77 -0.23 9.82
N LEU A 83 7.96 -1.16 8.89
CA LEU A 83 9.21 -1.39 8.18
C LEU A 83 9.23 -0.72 6.80
N ALA A 84 8.33 0.23 6.54
CA ALA A 84 8.21 0.86 5.23
C ALA A 84 9.50 1.51 4.75
N TYR A 85 10.26 2.12 5.65
CA TYR A 85 11.55 2.71 5.35
C TYR A 85 12.55 1.66 4.82
N GLU A 86 12.57 0.49 5.44
CA GLU A 86 13.47 -0.60 5.05
C GLU A 86 13.01 -1.29 3.77
N HIS A 87 11.70 -1.40 3.56
CA HIS A 87 11.14 -2.08 2.40
C HIS A 87 11.16 -1.24 1.14
N SER A 88 11.20 0.08 1.27
CA SER A 88 11.11 0.96 0.10
C SER A 88 12.41 0.97 -0.71
N PRO A 89 12.33 0.75 -2.04
CA PRO A 89 13.48 0.90 -2.93
C PRO A 89 13.66 2.33 -3.45
N TYR A 90 12.85 3.28 -3.01
CA TYR A 90 12.83 4.64 -3.55
C TYR A 90 13.47 5.65 -2.60
N ASP A 91 14.01 6.72 -3.17
CA ASP A 91 14.53 7.85 -2.39
C ASP A 91 13.40 8.63 -1.73
N THR A 92 12.30 8.82 -2.47
CA THR A 92 11.06 9.43 -1.96
C THR A 92 9.93 8.42 -2.13
N THR A 93 9.25 8.13 -1.03
CA THR A 93 8.21 7.10 -1.00
C THR A 93 6.86 7.71 -0.62
N ILE A 94 5.87 7.45 -1.44
CA ILE A 94 4.47 7.68 -1.08
C ILE A 94 3.93 6.36 -0.53
N LEU A 95 3.75 6.29 0.78
CA LEU A 95 3.14 5.13 1.43
C LEU A 95 1.63 5.24 1.29
N MET A 96 1.03 4.30 0.58
CA MET A 96 -0.37 4.36 0.21
C MET A 96 -1.07 3.07 0.63
N ASP A 97 -2.29 3.18 1.17
CA ASP A 97 -3.13 2.02 1.41
C ASP A 97 -3.58 1.42 0.07
N CYS A 98 -3.66 0.10 0.00
CA CYS A 98 -4.03 -0.58 -1.24
C CYS A 98 -5.49 -0.37 -1.65
N ASP A 99 -6.33 0.11 -0.76
CA ASP A 99 -7.72 0.49 -1.02
C ASP A 99 -7.91 2.00 -1.23
N TYR A 100 -6.83 2.75 -1.34
CA TYR A 100 -6.87 4.18 -1.57
C TYR A 100 -7.34 4.50 -3.00
N PHE A 101 -8.07 5.60 -3.15
CA PHE A 101 -8.56 6.07 -4.44
C PHE A 101 -7.75 7.27 -4.93
N VAL A 102 -7.11 7.13 -6.09
CA VAL A 102 -6.35 8.20 -6.73
C VAL A 102 -7.18 8.78 -7.87
N PHE A 103 -7.57 10.04 -7.76
CA PHE A 103 -8.41 10.70 -8.75
C PHE A 103 -7.66 11.67 -9.66
N SER A 104 -6.46 12.09 -9.26
CA SER A 104 -5.72 13.14 -9.98
C SER A 104 -4.23 13.02 -9.71
N SER A 105 -3.45 13.90 -10.34
CA SER A 105 -2.01 13.99 -10.13
C SER A 105 -1.60 14.83 -8.91
N ALA A 106 -2.54 15.23 -8.07
CA ALA A 106 -2.27 16.15 -6.96
C ALA A 106 -1.19 15.64 -5.98
N LEU A 107 -1.10 14.31 -5.78
CA LEU A 107 -0.08 13.73 -4.90
C LEU A 107 1.35 13.97 -5.40
N LEU A 108 1.55 14.24 -6.67
CA LEU A 108 2.89 14.55 -7.21
C LEU A 108 3.46 15.83 -6.63
N GLU A 109 2.62 16.76 -6.21
CA GLU A 109 3.08 18.01 -5.60
C GLU A 109 3.77 17.77 -4.26
N LEU A 110 3.36 16.73 -3.52
CA LEU A 110 3.97 16.37 -2.26
C LEU A 110 5.42 15.93 -2.43
N SER A 111 5.75 15.25 -3.52
CA SER A 111 7.11 14.77 -3.77
C SER A 111 8.12 15.90 -4.06
N LYS A 112 7.63 17.09 -4.37
CA LYS A 112 8.46 18.28 -4.62
C LYS A 112 8.82 19.05 -3.36
N THR A 113 8.20 18.72 -2.24
CA THR A 113 8.42 19.40 -0.96
C THR A 113 9.54 18.70 -0.20
N LYS A 114 10.44 19.49 0.40
CA LYS A 114 11.53 18.93 1.22
C LYS A 114 11.03 18.65 2.63
N PHE A 115 10.94 17.37 2.98
CA PHE A 115 10.56 16.90 4.32
C PHE A 115 11.10 15.50 4.53
N ASP A 116 11.33 15.12 5.78
CA ASP A 116 11.72 13.75 6.10
C ASP A 116 10.50 12.84 6.19
N VAL A 117 9.43 13.30 6.84
CA VAL A 117 8.15 12.60 6.95
C VAL A 117 7.02 13.61 6.83
N LEU A 118 6.06 13.30 5.97
CA LEU A 118 4.82 14.07 5.82
C LEU A 118 3.64 13.18 6.21
N LEU A 119 2.86 13.62 7.18
CA LEU A 119 1.67 12.93 7.63
C LEU A 119 0.44 13.74 7.30
N HIS A 120 -0.66 13.03 7.04
CA HIS A 120 -1.94 13.67 6.82
C HIS A 120 -2.45 14.30 8.12
N ASP A 121 -2.84 15.57 8.05
CA ASP A 121 -3.42 16.29 9.18
C ASP A 121 -4.93 16.03 9.27
N LYS A 122 -5.47 16.03 10.49
CA LYS A 122 -6.92 15.91 10.75
C LYS A 122 -7.56 14.63 10.18
N VAL A 123 -6.88 13.51 10.33
CA VAL A 123 -7.46 12.21 9.98
C VAL A 123 -8.59 11.88 10.96
N LYS A 124 -9.78 11.63 10.42
CA LYS A 124 -10.89 11.06 11.19
C LYS A 124 -11.03 9.59 10.85
N ASP A 125 -10.96 8.75 11.87
CA ASP A 125 -11.31 7.34 11.76
C ASP A 125 -12.85 7.23 11.66
N LEU A 126 -13.32 6.69 10.60
CA LEU A 126 -14.75 6.50 10.36
C LEU A 126 -15.23 5.17 10.95
#